data_3ed64e417289af03235dd5a687f2f781
#
_entry.id   3ed64e417289af03235dd5a687f2f781
#
_cell.length_a   1.000
_cell.length_b   1.000
_cell.length_c   1.000
_cell.angle_alpha   90.00
_cell.angle_beta   90.00
_cell.angle_gamma   90.00
#
_symmetry.space_group_name_H-M   'P 1'
#
loop_
_entity.id
_entity.type
_entity.pdbx_description
1 polymer ?
#
loop_
_entity_poly.entity_id
_entity_poly.type
_entity_poly.pdbx_seq_one_letter_code
_entity_poly.pdbx_strand_id
1 'polypeptide(L)' 'MTSLEHKQEMDNIKMWLHTGAISYDRAREMAKPHLDAMNEKAKKIAKRLGVKPRLINFSSFMR' A
#
# COMPACT_ATOMS: atom_id res chain seq x y z
N MET A 1 12.03 0.44 -6.40
CA MET A 1 11.85 0.84 -4.98
C MET A 1 11.92 -0.39 -4.09
N THR A 2 12.51 -0.24 -2.92
CA THR A 2 12.54 -1.30 -1.90
C THR A 2 11.24 -1.33 -1.12
N SER A 3 11.01 -2.41 -0.37
CA SER A 3 9.82 -2.50 0.49
C SER A 3 9.79 -1.40 1.55
N LEU A 4 10.95 -0.99 2.06
CA LEU A 4 11.05 0.09 3.03
C LEU A 4 10.65 1.44 2.41
N GLU A 5 11.06 1.70 1.18
CA GLU A 5 10.69 2.92 0.46
C GLU A 5 9.19 2.99 0.22
N HIS A 6 8.57 1.88 -0.19
CA HIS A 6 7.11 1.81 -0.34
C HIS A 6 6.41 2.10 0.98
N LYS A 7 6.90 1.54 2.07
CA LYS A 7 6.34 1.75 3.40
C LYS A 7 6.43 3.22 3.80
N GLN A 8 7.56 3.87 3.58
CA GLN A 8 7.76 5.28 3.90
C GLN A 8 6.81 6.17 3.09
N GLU A 9 6.66 5.89 1.79
CA GLU A 9 5.72 6.63 0.94
C GLU A 9 4.28 6.45 1.41
N MET A 10 3.90 5.24 1.79
CA MET A 10 2.56 4.97 2.32
C MET A 10 2.31 5.69 3.64
N ASP A 11 3.30 5.71 4.53
CA ASP A 11 3.21 6.43 5.80
C ASP A 11 3.06 7.94 5.58
N ASN A 12 3.77 8.50 4.61
CA ASN A 12 3.65 9.91 4.24
C ASN A 12 2.25 10.23 3.73
N ILE A 13 1.71 9.39 2.85
CA ILE A 13 0.34 9.55 2.32
C ILE A 13 -0.67 9.53 3.45
N LYS A 14 -0.52 8.61 4.39
CA LYS A 14 -1.39 8.49 5.55
C LYS A 14 -1.34 9.75 6.41
N MET A 15 -0.16 10.27 6.68
CA MET A 15 0.03 11.48 7.44
C MET A 15 -0.62 12.68 6.75
N TRP A 16 -0.40 12.85 5.44
CA TRP A 16 -0.98 13.94 4.68
C TRP A 16 -2.51 13.90 4.67
N LEU A 17 -3.07 12.71 4.60
CA LEU A 17 -4.53 12.55 4.68
C LEU A 17 -5.06 12.95 6.06
N HIS A 18 -4.40 12.52 7.14
CA HIS A 18 -4.82 12.86 8.51
C HIS A 18 -4.69 14.35 8.81
N THR A 19 -3.69 15.02 8.26
CA THR A 19 -3.49 16.46 8.45
C THR A 19 -4.36 17.32 7.54
N GLY A 20 -5.05 16.71 6.58
CA GLY A 20 -5.88 17.43 5.61
C GLY A 20 -5.09 18.03 4.45
N ALA A 21 -3.81 17.67 4.29
CA ALA A 21 -3.00 18.18 3.19
C ALA A 21 -3.46 17.67 1.83
N ILE A 22 -4.03 16.47 1.79
CA ILE A 22 -4.62 15.88 0.58
C ILE A 22 -6.00 15.31 0.90
N SER A 23 -6.85 15.17 -0.11
CA SER A 23 -8.16 14.54 0.03
C SER A 23 -8.03 13.02 0.07
N TYR A 24 -9.08 12.33 0.50
CA TYR A 24 -9.14 10.88 0.52
C TYR A 24 -8.94 10.29 -0.88
N ASP A 25 -9.62 10.85 -1.88
CA ASP A 25 -9.50 10.38 -3.26
C ASP A 25 -8.07 10.55 -3.79
N ARG A 26 -7.44 11.67 -3.47
CA ARG A 26 -6.06 11.93 -3.85
C ARG A 26 -5.11 10.95 -3.18
N ALA A 27 -5.28 10.70 -1.88
CA ALA A 27 -4.49 9.74 -1.15
C ALA A 27 -4.61 8.34 -1.75
N ARG A 28 -5.81 7.95 -2.13
CA ARG A 28 -6.08 6.66 -2.76
C ARG A 28 -5.34 6.52 -4.10
N GLU A 29 -5.38 7.57 -4.94
CA GLU A 29 -4.65 7.56 -6.20
C GLU A 29 -3.14 7.45 -5.99
N MET A 30 -2.61 8.19 -5.03
CA MET A 30 -1.18 8.17 -4.72
C MET A 30 -0.72 6.83 -4.15
N ALA A 31 -1.57 6.18 -3.36
CA ALA A 31 -1.25 4.89 -2.73
C ALA A 31 -1.37 3.71 -3.71
N LYS A 32 -2.19 3.81 -4.73
CA LYS A 32 -2.49 2.71 -5.65
C LYS A 32 -1.25 2.02 -6.22
N PRO A 33 -0.27 2.73 -6.82
CA PRO A 33 0.92 2.07 -7.36
C PRO A 33 1.73 1.35 -6.30
N HIS A 34 1.79 1.89 -5.08
CA HIS A 34 2.50 1.26 -3.98
C HIS A 34 1.79 0.00 -3.49
N LEU A 35 0.46 0.06 -3.39
CA LEU A 35 -0.35 -1.09 -3.02
C LEU A 35 -0.24 -2.20 -4.06
N ASP A 36 -0.30 -1.85 -5.34
CA ASP A 36 -0.18 -2.81 -6.42
C ASP A 36 1.20 -3.51 -6.38
N ALA A 37 2.26 -2.77 -6.15
CA ALA A 37 3.61 -3.33 -6.04
C ALA A 37 3.72 -4.28 -4.84
N MET A 38 3.17 -3.90 -3.70
CA MET A 38 3.17 -4.74 -2.51
C MET A 38 2.35 -6.01 -2.71
N ASN A 39 1.19 -5.90 -3.36
CA ASN A 39 0.32 -7.02 -3.62
C ASN A 39 0.93 -8.00 -4.63
N GLU A 40 1.62 -7.49 -5.65
CA GLU A 40 2.34 -8.34 -6.60
C GLU A 40 3.44 -9.14 -5.92
N LYS A 41 4.19 -8.52 -5.02
CA LYS A 41 5.21 -9.18 -4.23
C LYS A 41 4.59 -10.26 -3.33
N ALA A 42 3.47 -9.94 -2.67
CA ALA A 42 2.75 -10.88 -1.82
C ALA A 42 2.26 -12.10 -2.61
N LYS A 43 1.73 -11.89 -3.83
CA LYS A 43 1.31 -12.97 -4.71
C LYS A 43 2.46 -13.89 -5.09
N LYS A 44 3.61 -13.34 -5.42
CA LYS A 44 4.80 -14.13 -5.77
C LYS A 44 5.27 -14.99 -4.59
N ILE A 45 5.31 -14.42 -3.41
CA ILE A 45 5.72 -15.14 -2.20
C ILE A 45 4.70 -16.24 -1.87
N ALA A 46 3.42 -15.94 -1.94
CA ALA A 46 2.35 -16.89 -1.65
C ALA A 46 2.37 -18.08 -2.62
N LYS A 47 2.59 -17.81 -3.91
CA LYS A 47 2.72 -18.86 -4.92
C LYS A 47 3.90 -19.77 -4.63
N ARG A 48 5.02 -19.18 -4.24
CA ARG A 48 6.24 -19.93 -3.89
C ARG A 48 6.03 -20.84 -2.70
N LEU A 49 5.25 -20.37 -1.70
CA LEU A 49 4.98 -21.14 -0.47
C LEU A 49 3.75 -22.03 -0.57
N GLY A 50 2.99 -21.93 -1.66
CA GLY A 50 1.77 -22.71 -1.85
C GLY A 50 0.60 -22.28 -0.96
N VAL A 51 0.56 -21.03 -0.55
CA VAL A 51 -0.48 -20.47 0.31
C VAL A 51 -1.25 -19.36 -0.40
N LYS A 52 -2.41 -18.96 0.15
CA LYS A 52 -3.17 -17.85 -0.39
C LYS A 52 -2.49 -16.51 -0.05
N PRO A 53 -2.35 -15.59 -1.01
CA PRO A 53 -1.74 -14.30 -0.73
C PRO A 53 -2.65 -13.42 0.12
N ARG A 54 -2.05 -12.68 1.04
CA ARG A 54 -2.75 -11.62 1.77
C ARG A 54 -2.56 -10.32 1.00
N LEU A 55 -3.64 -9.86 0.37
CA LEU A 55 -3.62 -8.62 -0.37
C LEU A 55 -4.03 -7.46 0.53
N ILE A 56 -3.39 -6.32 0.31
CA ILE A 56 -3.65 -5.10 1.06
C ILE A 56 -4.46 -4.16 0.16
N ASN A 57 -5.56 -3.63 0.68
CA ASN A 57 -6.30 -2.57 0.01
C ASN A 57 -6.13 -1.25 0.77
N PHE A 58 -6.57 -0.15 0.17
CA PHE A 58 -6.41 1.17 0.78
C PHE A 58 -7.16 1.29 2.12
N SER A 59 -8.35 0.74 2.20
CA SER A 59 -9.15 0.77 3.44
C SER A 59 -8.45 0.04 4.59
N SER A 60 -7.88 -1.13 4.32
CA SER A 60 -7.08 -1.87 5.30
C SER A 60 -5.84 -1.09 5.72
N PHE A 61 -5.19 -0.44 4.79
CA PHE A 61 -3.99 0.36 5.06
C PHE A 61 -4.30 1.54 5.98
N MET A 62 -5.44 2.17 5.82
CA MET A 62 -5.83 3.36 6.58
C MET A 62 -6.35 3.08 7.99
N ARG A 63 -6.56 1.83 8.35
CA ARG A 63 -6.98 1.44 9.69
C ARG A 63 -5.87 1.52 10.71
#